data_cad81a4b3d4c28caa4d5bbbb0e4083d9
#
_entry.id   cad81a4b3d4c28caa4d5bbbb0e4083d9
#
_cell.length_a   1.000
_cell.length_b   1.000
_cell.length_c   1.000
_cell.angle_alpha   90.00
_cell.angle_beta   90.00
_cell.angle_gamma   90.00
#
_symmetry.space_group_name_H-M   'P 1'
#
loop_
_entity.id
_entity.type
_entity.pdbx_description
1 polymer ?
#
loop_
_entity_poly.entity_id
_entity_poly.type
_entity_poly.pdbx_seq_one_letter_code
_entity_poly.pdbx_strand_id
1 'polypeptide(L)'
;MNQVVISVIVPVYNAQEYLERCVDSIVNQTYKNLEIILVDDGAKDKSPQMCDSYAALDHRIHVIHKENGGLMSAWMAGVKASGGDYLCFIDSDDWVETDMIEEMLQMASGRPGEIICGNFVIEKADKVTSHYHELPP
;
A
#
# COMPACT_ATOMS: atom_id res chain seq x y z
N MET A 1 -4.11 -17.19 -12.85
CA MET A 1 -3.50 -16.10 -12.06
C MET A 1 -4.53 -15.16 -11.42
N ASN A 2 -5.80 -15.26 -11.84
CA ASN A 2 -6.88 -14.41 -11.31
C ASN A 2 -7.25 -14.71 -9.84
N GLN A 3 -6.70 -15.77 -9.28
CA GLN A 3 -6.95 -16.20 -7.90
C GLN A 3 -5.93 -15.68 -6.89
N VAL A 4 -4.85 -15.06 -7.39
CA VAL A 4 -3.78 -14.57 -6.53
C VAL A 4 -4.26 -13.35 -5.74
N VAL A 5 -4.04 -13.38 -4.43
CA VAL A 5 -4.37 -12.26 -3.53
C VAL A 5 -3.11 -11.47 -3.23
N ILE A 6 -3.19 -10.16 -3.41
CA ILE A 6 -2.12 -9.24 -3.06
C ILE A 6 -2.50 -8.53 -1.75
N SER A 7 -1.69 -8.68 -0.73
CA SER A 7 -1.86 -7.94 0.52
C SER A 7 -1.11 -6.61 0.42
N VAL A 8 -1.85 -5.52 0.39
CA VAL A 8 -1.30 -4.17 0.33
C VAL A 8 -1.23 -3.60 1.74
N ILE A 9 -0.03 -3.32 2.21
CA ILE A 9 0.20 -2.83 3.57
C ILE A 9 0.55 -1.35 3.51
N VAL A 10 -0.24 -0.56 4.23
CA VAL A 10 -0.11 0.91 4.27
C VAL A 10 0.07 1.34 5.73
N PRO A 11 1.31 1.65 6.14
CA PRO A 11 1.50 2.24 7.46
C PRO A 11 1.00 3.68 7.47
N VAL A 12 0.24 4.04 8.49
CA VAL A 12 -0.42 5.33 8.60
C VAL A 12 0.01 6.02 9.89
N TYR A 13 0.65 7.17 9.77
CA TYR A 13 0.99 8.01 10.91
C TYR A 13 0.88 9.48 10.52
N ASN A 14 -0.09 10.19 11.10
CA ASN A 14 -0.33 11.62 10.86
C ASN A 14 -0.37 11.99 9.36
N ALA A 15 -1.15 11.22 8.61
CA ALA A 15 -1.22 11.31 7.15
C ALA A 15 -2.56 11.86 6.63
N GLN A 16 -3.30 12.60 7.46
CA GLN A 16 -4.66 13.03 7.09
C GLN A 16 -4.75 13.82 5.77
N GLU A 17 -3.68 14.54 5.40
CA GLU A 17 -3.65 15.34 4.18
C GLU A 17 -3.47 14.49 2.91
N TYR A 18 -2.89 13.31 3.03
CA TYR A 18 -2.47 12.48 1.89
C TYR A 18 -3.20 11.14 1.80
N LEU A 19 -3.80 10.70 2.90
CA LEU A 19 -4.34 9.35 3.03
C LEU A 19 -5.46 9.07 2.02
N GLU A 20 -6.32 10.04 1.76
CA GLU A 20 -7.42 9.88 0.80
C GLU A 20 -6.88 9.51 -0.59
N ARG A 21 -5.91 10.27 -1.09
CA ARG A 21 -5.30 10.00 -2.40
C ARG A 21 -4.61 8.64 -2.43
N CYS A 22 -3.90 8.31 -1.37
CA CYS A 22 -3.24 7.01 -1.25
C CYS A 22 -4.26 5.86 -1.33
N VAL A 23 -5.26 5.87 -0.48
CA VAL A 23 -6.26 4.80 -0.41
C VAL A 23 -7.07 4.71 -1.70
N ASP A 24 -7.49 5.84 -2.26
CA ASP A 24 -8.22 5.86 -3.53
C ASP A 24 -7.40 5.23 -4.65
N SER A 25 -6.11 5.48 -4.71
CA SER A 25 -5.24 4.90 -5.72
C SER A 25 -5.12 3.37 -5.60
N ILE A 26 -5.26 2.84 -4.40
CA ILE A 26 -5.23 1.39 -4.15
C ILE A 26 -6.58 0.75 -4.45
N VAL A 27 -7.66 1.36 -3.97
CA VAL A 27 -9.03 0.87 -4.16
C VAL A 27 -9.37 0.82 -5.65
N ASN A 28 -8.88 1.78 -6.43
CA ASN A 28 -9.17 1.90 -7.86
C ASN A 28 -8.19 1.14 -8.77
N GLN A 29 -7.34 0.28 -8.21
CA GLN A 29 -6.47 -0.56 -9.03
C GLN A 29 -7.28 -1.43 -9.98
N THR A 30 -6.75 -1.64 -11.19
CA THR A 30 -7.37 -2.54 -12.18
C THR A 30 -7.41 -3.98 -11.69
N TYR A 31 -6.38 -4.40 -10.94
CA TYR A 31 -6.38 -5.70 -10.29
C TYR A 31 -7.21 -5.62 -9.00
N LYS A 32 -8.28 -6.41 -8.92
CA LYS A 32 -9.29 -6.28 -7.86
C LYS A 32 -9.11 -7.21 -6.67
N ASN A 33 -8.32 -8.27 -6.81
CA ASN A 33 -8.18 -9.29 -5.76
C ASN A 33 -7.12 -8.86 -4.73
N LEU A 34 -7.49 -7.87 -3.93
CA LEU A 34 -6.62 -7.22 -2.95
C LEU A 34 -7.12 -7.44 -1.52
N GLU A 35 -6.19 -7.59 -0.61
CA GLU A 35 -6.39 -7.43 0.83
C GLU A 35 -5.64 -6.16 1.23
N ILE A 36 -6.35 -5.14 1.67
CA ILE A 36 -5.76 -3.83 1.97
C ILE A 36 -5.70 -3.67 3.50
N ILE A 37 -4.50 -3.51 4.03
CA ILE A 37 -4.28 -3.42 5.47
C ILE A 37 -3.73 -2.04 5.80
N LEU A 38 -4.56 -1.23 6.43
CA LEU A 38 -4.17 0.10 6.92
C LEU A 38 -3.72 -0.06 8.38
N VAL A 39 -2.48 0.24 8.65
CA VAL A 39 -1.92 0.13 9.99
C VAL A 39 -1.76 1.52 10.59
N ASP A 40 -2.68 1.90 11.47
CA ASP A 40 -2.60 3.12 12.23
C ASP A 40 -1.58 2.97 13.35
N ASP A 41 -0.44 3.62 13.20
CA ASP A 41 0.69 3.55 14.14
C ASP A 41 0.58 4.60 15.23
N GLY A 42 -0.57 4.72 15.84
CA GLY A 42 -0.81 5.66 16.94
C GLY A 42 -0.90 7.11 16.49
N ALA A 43 -1.49 7.36 15.32
CA ALA A 43 -1.63 8.71 14.77
C ALA A 43 -2.46 9.61 15.70
N LYS A 44 -2.09 10.89 15.76
CA LYS A 44 -2.71 11.90 16.62
C LYS A 44 -3.68 12.81 15.87
N ASP A 45 -3.70 12.76 14.57
CA ASP A 45 -4.60 13.53 13.71
C ASP A 45 -5.89 12.76 13.39
N LYS A 46 -6.53 13.05 12.27
CA LYS A 46 -7.77 12.40 11.84
C LYS A 46 -7.56 11.09 11.10
N SER A 47 -6.30 10.67 10.89
CA SER A 47 -6.00 9.45 10.13
C SER A 47 -6.68 8.19 10.68
N PRO A 48 -6.74 7.96 12.01
CA PRO A 48 -7.41 6.76 12.54
C PRO A 48 -8.88 6.67 12.15
N GLN A 49 -9.62 7.76 12.26
CA GLN A 49 -11.04 7.81 11.90
C GLN A 49 -11.23 7.64 10.39
N MET A 50 -10.32 8.21 9.59
CA MET A 50 -10.36 8.04 8.13
C MET A 50 -10.16 6.57 7.75
N CYS A 51 -9.22 5.88 8.39
CA CYS A 51 -9.01 4.43 8.17
C CYS A 51 -10.30 3.64 8.42
N ASP A 52 -10.97 3.90 9.54
CA ASP A 52 -12.20 3.20 9.89
C ASP A 52 -13.32 3.49 8.88
N SER A 53 -13.40 4.72 8.39
CA SER A 53 -14.36 5.10 7.35
C SER A 53 -14.13 4.34 6.05
N TYR A 54 -12.89 4.19 5.63
CA TYR A 54 -12.57 3.41 4.43
C TYR A 54 -12.92 1.94 4.58
N ALA A 55 -12.64 1.35 5.74
CA ALA A 55 -12.98 -0.04 6.02
C ALA A 55 -14.50 -0.28 5.99
N ALA A 56 -15.28 0.71 6.38
CA ALA A 56 -16.74 0.64 6.31
C ALA A 56 -17.26 0.67 4.87
N LEU A 57 -16.53 1.31 3.95
CA LEU A 57 -16.94 1.48 2.55
C LEU A 57 -16.46 0.34 1.63
N ASP A 58 -15.37 -0.34 1.98
CA ASP A 58 -14.79 -1.39 1.15
C ASP A 58 -14.38 -2.59 2.02
N HIS A 59 -15.03 -3.73 1.79
CA HIS A 59 -14.82 -4.94 2.58
C HIS A 59 -13.40 -5.53 2.46
N ARG A 60 -12.62 -5.10 1.48
CA ARG A 60 -11.23 -5.55 1.31
C ARG A 60 -10.28 -4.83 2.26
N ILE A 61 -10.72 -3.73 2.88
CA ILE A 61 -9.91 -2.91 3.77
C ILE A 61 -10.06 -3.38 5.22
N HIS A 62 -8.94 -3.67 5.84
CA HIS A 62 -8.82 -4.02 7.26
C HIS A 62 -7.96 -2.99 7.96
N VAL A 63 -8.33 -2.60 9.17
CA VAL A 63 -7.61 -1.57 9.93
C VAL A 63 -7.02 -2.18 11.18
N ILE A 64 -5.75 -1.87 11.43
CA ILE A 64 -5.09 -2.19 12.69
C ILE A 64 -4.77 -0.88 13.38
N HIS A 65 -5.28 -0.69 14.61
CA HIS A 65 -4.90 0.41 15.47
C HIS A 65 -3.89 -0.10 16.50
N LYS A 66 -2.73 0.55 16.59
CA LYS A 66 -1.68 0.16 17.54
C LYS A 66 -1.01 1.38 18.15
N GLU A 67 -0.31 1.18 19.24
CA GLU A 67 0.55 2.20 19.80
C GLU A 67 1.70 2.53 18.86
N ASN A 68 2.12 3.80 18.85
CA ASN A 68 3.22 4.22 17.99
C ASN A 68 4.48 3.42 18.29
N GLY A 69 5.00 2.74 17.30
CA GLY A 69 6.21 1.93 17.38
C GLY A 69 7.17 2.18 16.23
N GLY A 70 6.82 3.09 15.33
CA GLY A 70 7.62 3.42 14.16
C GLY A 70 7.25 2.60 12.91
N LEU A 71 7.83 2.98 11.79
CA LEU A 71 7.52 2.43 10.47
C LEU A 71 7.72 0.91 10.41
N MET A 72 8.84 0.41 10.93
CA MET A 72 9.12 -1.03 10.91
C MET A 72 8.08 -1.80 11.73
N SER A 73 7.69 -1.28 12.89
CA SER A 73 6.66 -1.87 13.73
C SER A 73 5.32 -1.95 13.01
N ALA A 74 4.95 -0.89 12.29
CA ALA A 74 3.73 -0.85 11.49
C ALA A 74 3.77 -1.86 10.35
N TRP A 75 4.87 -1.95 9.61
CA TRP A 75 5.04 -2.95 8.56
C TRP A 75 4.92 -4.36 9.10
N MET A 76 5.57 -4.65 10.21
CA MET A 76 5.51 -5.99 10.82
C MET A 76 4.10 -6.36 11.27
N ALA A 77 3.35 -5.41 11.82
CA ALA A 77 1.95 -5.64 12.17
C ALA A 77 1.11 -5.99 10.95
N GLY A 78 1.32 -5.26 9.85
CA GLY A 78 0.63 -5.53 8.58
C GLY A 78 1.00 -6.89 8.00
N VAL A 79 2.27 -7.25 8.00
CA VAL A 79 2.74 -8.56 7.52
C VAL A 79 2.12 -9.69 8.32
N LYS A 80 2.09 -9.58 9.65
CA LYS A 80 1.48 -10.60 10.53
C LYS A 80 -0.01 -10.79 10.27
N ALA A 81 -0.72 -9.73 9.90
CA ALA A 81 -2.15 -9.78 9.61
C ALA A 81 -2.45 -10.21 8.19
N SER A 82 -1.46 -10.23 7.30
CA SER A 82 -1.66 -10.50 5.89
C SER A 82 -1.89 -11.99 5.61
N GLY A 83 -2.76 -12.27 4.64
CA GLY A 83 -3.03 -13.63 4.18
C GLY A 83 -2.88 -13.80 2.67
N GLY A 84 -2.38 -12.78 1.98
CA GLY A 84 -2.21 -12.82 0.52
C GLY A 84 -0.99 -13.63 0.07
N ASP A 85 -0.94 -13.87 -1.22
CA ASP A 85 0.16 -14.61 -1.86
C ASP A 85 1.38 -13.72 -2.08
N TYR A 86 1.16 -12.42 -2.25
CA TYR A 86 2.21 -11.41 -2.39
C TYR A 86 1.95 -10.26 -1.42
N LEU A 87 3.01 -9.59 -1.04
CA LEU A 87 2.98 -8.39 -0.22
C LEU A 87 3.34 -7.18 -1.07
N CYS A 88 2.61 -6.09 -0.90
CA CYS A 88 2.89 -4.80 -1.52
C CYS A 88 2.89 -3.73 -0.43
N PHE A 89 3.96 -2.95 -0.35
CA PHE A 89 4.10 -1.88 0.65
C PHE A 89 3.94 -0.53 -0.03
N ILE A 90 3.00 0.27 0.47
CA ILE A 90 2.74 1.62 -0.05
C ILE A 90 2.68 2.58 1.14
N ASP A 91 3.46 3.64 1.08
CA ASP A 91 3.45 4.67 2.12
C ASP A 91 2.18 5.53 2.02
N SER A 92 1.66 5.98 3.16
CA SER A 92 0.38 6.69 3.23
C SER A 92 0.39 8.09 2.60
N ASP A 93 1.56 8.65 2.33
CA ASP A 93 1.73 9.93 1.63
C ASP A 93 2.01 9.75 0.13
N ASP A 94 2.06 8.52 -0.35
CA ASP A 94 2.26 8.19 -1.75
C ASP A 94 0.93 7.80 -2.42
N TRP A 95 0.95 7.72 -3.74
CA TRP A 95 -0.15 7.19 -4.53
C TRP A 95 0.42 6.43 -5.72
N VAL A 96 -0.38 5.55 -6.30
CA VAL A 96 0.09 4.61 -7.32
C VAL A 96 -0.79 4.70 -8.57
N GLU A 97 -0.20 4.38 -9.72
CA GLU A 97 -0.93 4.31 -10.98
C GLU A 97 -2.00 3.22 -10.93
N THR A 98 -3.10 3.41 -11.64
CA THR A 98 -4.27 2.53 -11.58
C THR A 98 -3.99 1.09 -12.02
N ASP A 99 -3.00 0.87 -12.85
CA ASP A 99 -2.63 -0.44 -13.38
C ASP A 99 -1.33 -1.00 -12.78
N MET A 100 -0.77 -0.35 -11.76
CA MET A 100 0.53 -0.71 -11.21
C MET A 100 0.58 -2.17 -10.75
N ILE A 101 -0.38 -2.59 -9.95
CA ILE A 101 -0.38 -3.95 -9.38
C ILE A 101 -0.56 -4.98 -10.49
N GLU A 102 -1.47 -4.74 -11.43
CA GLU A 102 -1.68 -5.65 -12.55
C GLU A 102 -0.43 -5.80 -13.40
N GLU A 103 0.24 -4.71 -13.74
CA GLU A 103 1.48 -4.74 -14.52
C GLU A 103 2.60 -5.45 -13.77
N MET A 104 2.77 -5.17 -12.47
CA MET A 104 3.79 -5.84 -11.67
C MET A 104 3.51 -7.33 -11.54
N LEU A 105 2.25 -7.71 -11.37
CA LEU A 105 1.87 -9.11 -11.28
C LEU A 105 2.17 -9.90 -12.57
N GLN A 106 2.09 -9.25 -13.73
CA GLN A 106 2.46 -9.88 -15.01
C GLN A 106 3.94 -10.27 -15.06
N MET A 107 4.79 -9.59 -14.30
CA MET A 107 6.21 -9.92 -14.20
C MET A 107 6.48 -11.05 -13.22
N ALA A 108 5.50 -11.43 -12.40
CA ALA A 108 5.66 -12.45 -11.38
C ALA A 108 5.76 -13.84 -12.00
N SER A 109 6.73 -14.63 -11.52
CA SER A 109 6.91 -16.02 -11.95
C SER A 109 6.26 -17.04 -11.01
N GLY A 110 5.83 -16.60 -9.83
CA GLY A 110 5.26 -17.47 -8.79
C GLY A 110 6.31 -18.18 -7.96
N ARG A 111 7.59 -17.82 -8.09
CA ARG A 111 8.68 -18.44 -7.30
C ARG A 111 8.68 -17.89 -5.87
N PRO A 112 8.90 -18.74 -4.85
CA PRO A 112 9.06 -18.27 -3.47
C PRO A 112 10.24 -17.28 -3.35
N GLY A 113 10.01 -16.19 -2.60
CA GLY A 113 11.04 -15.18 -2.38
C GLY A 113 11.27 -14.19 -3.52
N GLU A 114 10.41 -14.23 -4.53
CA GLU A 114 10.48 -13.29 -5.65
C GLU A 114 10.17 -11.86 -5.21
N ILE A 115 10.99 -10.92 -5.69
CA ILE A 115 10.77 -9.49 -5.45
C ILE A 115 10.62 -8.79 -6.80
N ILE A 116 9.53 -8.04 -6.96
CA ILE A 116 9.26 -7.27 -8.17
C ILE A 116 9.39 -5.79 -7.82
N CYS A 117 10.24 -5.09 -8.55
CA CYS A 117 10.50 -3.66 -8.31
C CYS A 117 9.93 -2.81 -9.43
N GLY A 118 9.34 -1.69 -9.05
CA GLY A 118 8.85 -0.68 -9.97
C GLY A 118 9.66 0.61 -9.85
N ASN A 119 9.40 1.53 -10.74
CA ASN A 119 9.95 2.87 -10.73
C ASN A 119 9.01 3.83 -10.00
N PHE A 120 9.51 5.01 -9.69
CA PHE A 120 8.68 6.02 -9.06
C PHE A 120 8.91 7.39 -9.72
N VAL A 121 7.92 8.26 -9.51
CA VAL A 121 7.93 9.65 -9.98
C VAL A 121 7.77 10.55 -8.77
N ILE A 122 8.57 11.60 -8.69
CA ILE A 122 8.40 12.64 -7.69
C ILE A 122 7.60 13.77 -8.34
N GLU A 123 6.42 14.04 -7.77
CA GLU A 123 5.52 15.08 -8.23
C GLU A 123 5.53 16.22 -7.22
N LYS A 124 5.91 17.40 -7.68
CA LYS A 124 5.86 18.64 -6.90
C LYS A 124 4.84 19.59 -7.54
N ALA A 125 4.45 20.63 -6.84
CA ALA A 125 3.43 21.57 -7.30
C ALA A 125 3.70 22.13 -8.70
N ASP A 126 4.98 22.26 -9.08
CA ASP A 126 5.41 22.89 -10.33
C ASP A 126 6.27 21.95 -11.21
N LYS A 127 6.50 20.72 -10.80
CA LYS A 127 7.48 19.86 -11.48
C LYS A 127 7.22 18.38 -11.21
N VAL A 128 7.35 17.58 -12.27
CA VAL A 128 7.36 16.11 -12.19
C VAL A 128 8.75 15.61 -12.55
N THR A 129 9.32 14.74 -11.73
CA THR A 129 10.63 14.15 -11.95
C THR A 129 10.53 12.63 -11.85
N SER A 130 10.99 11.93 -12.89
CA SER A 130 11.02 10.47 -12.92
C SER A 130 12.34 9.93 -12.37
N HIS A 131 12.26 8.87 -11.59
CA HIS A 131 13.41 8.15 -11.04
C HIS A 131 13.33 6.68 -11.43
N TYR A 132 14.44 6.15 -11.90
CA TYR A 132 14.55 4.76 -12.33
C TYR A 132 15.55 4.03 -11.45
N HIS A 133 15.18 2.88 -10.97
CA HIS A 133 16.06 2.01 -10.22
C HIS A 133 16.74 1.04 -11.18
N GLU A 134 18.07 1.10 -11.23
CA GLU A 134 18.86 0.07 -11.90
C GLU A 134 19.24 -0.99 -10.87
N LEU A 135 18.84 -2.21 -11.11
CA LEU A 135 19.26 -3.32 -10.26
C LEU A 135 20.67 -3.72 -10.63
N PRO A 136 21.52 -4.06 -9.66
CA PRO A 136 22.86 -4.58 -9.97
C PRO A 136 22.74 -5.87 -10.79
N PRO A 137 23.70 -6.10 -11.67
CA PRO A 137 23.70 -7.28 -12.54
C PRO A 137 23.81 -8.61 -11.77
#